data_6b6eb07d9caa0a9c6bb0c7ed1a53b395
#
_entry.id   6b6eb07d9caa0a9c6bb0c7ed1a53b395
#
_cell.length_a   1.000
_cell.length_b   1.000
_cell.length_c   1.000
_cell.angle_alpha   90.00
_cell.angle_beta   90.00
_cell.angle_gamma   90.00
#
_symmetry.space_group_name_H-M   'P 1'
#
loop_
_entity.id
_entity.type
_entity.pdbx_description
1 polymer ?
#
loop_
_entity_poly.entity_id
_entity_poly.type
_entity_poly.pdbx_seq_one_letter_code
_entity_poly.pdbx_strand_id
1 'polypeptide(L)'
;DIAVIGDCQTNLLGAGFHKAAIDIVDELVELRDFSTEVEDDTEYYEHRDFERMRSEHFYRWLNAIVELCCERLKENCSMSAICWDCNKYMPRGIEGTVVSSFGRICPEHLVERIKDEGIERLASEFFMWNNEERDALFYRNTALSALWEDCYFMPSARSEEDMEINSFIIENLEKAAA
;
A
#
# COMPACT_ATOMS: atom_id res chain seq x y z
N ASP A 1 26.01 25.35 -5.08
CA ASP A 1 24.76 24.94 -4.41
C ASP A 1 24.41 23.53 -4.89
N ILE A 2 24.04 22.67 -3.98
CA ILE A 2 23.60 21.29 -4.27
C ILE A 2 22.10 21.26 -3.98
N ALA A 3 21.30 20.89 -4.99
CA ALA A 3 19.88 20.59 -4.82
C ALA A 3 19.69 19.07 -4.85
N VAL A 4 18.86 18.56 -3.96
CA VAL A 4 18.37 17.17 -3.98
C VAL A 4 16.91 17.23 -4.37
N ILE A 5 16.54 16.49 -5.40
CA ILE A 5 15.16 16.38 -5.88
C ILE A 5 14.75 14.92 -5.73
N GLY A 6 13.57 14.68 -5.20
CA GLY A 6 12.99 13.36 -5.07
C GLY A 6 11.48 13.41 -5.26
N ASP A 7 10.89 12.30 -5.65
CA ASP A 7 9.45 12.10 -5.74
C ASP A 7 9.07 10.77 -5.09
N CYS A 8 7.86 10.68 -4.57
CA CYS A 8 7.35 9.47 -3.95
C CYS A 8 5.87 9.27 -4.29
N GLN A 9 5.56 8.13 -4.89
CA GLN A 9 4.19 7.76 -5.25
C GLN A 9 3.60 6.82 -4.20
N THR A 10 2.66 7.31 -3.41
CA THR A 10 2.14 6.60 -2.22
C THR A 10 0.72 6.07 -2.37
N ASN A 11 0.06 6.31 -3.51
CA ASN A 11 -1.36 6.02 -3.72
C ASN A 11 -1.77 4.57 -3.41
N LEU A 12 -0.94 3.59 -3.78
CA LEU A 12 -1.19 2.18 -3.51
C LEU A 12 -0.72 1.72 -2.14
N LEU A 13 0.18 2.48 -1.52
CA LEU A 13 0.79 2.10 -0.25
C LEU A 13 -0.03 2.57 0.96
N GLY A 14 -0.80 3.65 0.80
CA GLY A 14 -1.73 4.15 1.81
C GLY A 14 -1.25 5.34 2.62
N ALA A 15 -2.16 5.88 3.43
CA ALA A 15 -1.97 7.12 4.16
C ALA A 15 -0.82 7.08 5.18
N GLY A 16 -0.63 5.96 5.88
CA GLY A 16 0.48 5.81 6.83
C GLY A 16 1.84 5.86 6.14
N PHE A 17 1.93 5.29 4.93
CA PHE A 17 3.15 5.35 4.14
C PHE A 17 3.43 6.78 3.65
N HIS A 18 2.39 7.51 3.24
CA HIS A 18 2.51 8.91 2.85
C HIS A 18 3.01 9.77 4.01
N LYS A 19 2.40 9.63 5.19
CA LYS A 19 2.88 10.30 6.41
C LYS A 19 4.36 10.01 6.67
N ALA A 20 4.77 8.76 6.61
CA ALA A 20 6.17 8.40 6.83
C ALA A 20 7.13 9.01 5.81
N ALA A 21 6.70 9.16 4.55
CA ALA A 21 7.50 9.85 3.54
C ALA A 21 7.68 11.34 3.88
N ILE A 22 6.63 11.99 4.36
CA ILE A 22 6.68 13.39 4.82
C ILE A 22 7.55 13.52 6.09
N ASP A 23 7.44 12.59 7.05
CA ASP A 23 8.28 12.58 8.26
C ASP A 23 9.78 12.50 7.89
N ILE A 24 10.16 11.72 6.86
CA ILE A 24 11.54 11.66 6.35
C ILE A 24 11.98 13.03 5.79
N VAL A 25 11.10 13.73 5.07
CA VAL A 25 11.42 15.08 4.55
C VAL A 25 11.68 16.03 5.71
N ASP A 26 10.84 16.02 6.76
CA ASP A 26 11.02 16.85 7.95
C ASP A 26 12.35 16.56 8.64
N GLU A 27 12.69 15.29 8.85
CA GLU A 27 13.98 14.89 9.43
C GLU A 27 15.17 15.38 8.60
N LEU A 28 15.09 15.30 7.27
CA LEU A 28 16.17 15.78 6.39
C LEU A 28 16.34 17.31 6.46
N VAL A 29 15.23 18.04 6.55
CA VAL A 29 15.25 19.51 6.69
C VAL A 29 15.90 19.91 8.02
N GLU A 30 15.50 19.27 9.12
CA GLU A 30 16.05 19.54 10.46
C GLU A 30 17.55 19.21 10.55
N LEU A 31 17.98 18.09 9.96
CA LEU A 31 19.38 17.64 10.05
C LEU A 31 20.37 18.54 9.28
N ARG A 32 19.94 19.26 8.26
CA ARG A 32 20.83 19.91 7.30
C ARG A 32 20.58 21.40 7.09
N ASP A 33 19.58 21.98 7.74
CA ASP A 33 19.18 23.38 7.55
C ASP A 33 18.93 23.71 6.05
N PHE A 34 18.26 22.78 5.35
CA PHE A 34 17.88 22.97 3.96
C PHE A 34 16.65 23.87 3.84
N SER A 35 16.65 24.72 2.82
CA SER A 35 15.38 25.28 2.34
C SER A 35 14.69 24.24 1.48
N THR A 36 13.46 23.90 1.81
CA THR A 36 12.70 22.83 1.16
C THR A 36 11.46 23.40 0.52
N GLU A 37 11.15 22.94 -0.67
CA GLU A 37 9.88 23.15 -1.35
C GLU A 37 9.25 21.76 -1.53
N VAL A 38 8.04 21.58 -1.03
CA VAL A 38 7.32 20.30 -1.10
C VAL A 38 6.00 20.54 -1.82
N GLU A 39 5.78 19.81 -2.89
CA GLU A 39 4.49 19.70 -3.56
C GLU A 39 3.81 18.43 -3.07
N ASP A 40 2.69 18.57 -2.37
CA ASP A 40 1.93 17.47 -1.83
C ASP A 40 0.45 17.57 -2.22
N ASP A 41 0.03 16.72 -3.14
CA ASP A 41 -1.35 16.68 -3.64
C ASP A 41 -2.40 16.40 -2.56
N THR A 42 -1.97 15.87 -1.42
CA THR A 42 -2.85 15.58 -0.28
C THR A 42 -2.98 16.73 0.70
N GLU A 43 -2.16 17.76 0.56
CA GLU A 43 -2.04 18.90 1.50
C GLU A 43 -1.64 18.46 2.93
N TYR A 44 -1.21 17.21 3.12
CA TYR A 44 -0.81 16.73 4.44
C TYR A 44 0.46 17.40 4.95
N TYR A 45 1.41 17.70 4.07
CA TYR A 45 2.62 18.42 4.44
C TYR A 45 2.31 19.76 5.13
N GLU A 46 1.30 20.47 4.66
CA GLU A 46 0.93 21.79 5.18
C GLU A 46 0.03 21.70 6.42
N HIS A 47 -0.95 20.81 6.41
CA HIS A 47 -2.03 20.79 7.41
C HIS A 47 -1.81 19.79 8.53
N ARG A 48 -1.03 18.74 8.30
CA ARG A 48 -0.76 17.65 9.26
C ARG A 48 -2.05 16.98 9.78
N ASP A 49 -3.11 17.02 8.99
CA ASP A 49 -4.39 16.38 9.31
C ASP A 49 -4.45 14.99 8.64
N PHE A 50 -4.05 13.97 9.41
CA PHE A 50 -3.99 12.60 8.93
C PHE A 50 -5.36 12.06 8.51
N GLU A 51 -6.40 12.32 9.31
CA GLU A 51 -7.74 11.81 9.04
C GLU A 51 -8.36 12.47 7.80
N ARG A 52 -8.13 13.74 7.60
CA ARG A 52 -8.53 14.45 6.39
C ARG A 52 -7.82 13.88 5.17
N MET A 53 -6.51 13.74 5.20
CA MET A 53 -5.73 13.13 4.12
C MET A 53 -6.24 11.73 3.80
N ARG A 54 -6.42 10.88 4.80
CA ARG A 54 -6.87 9.49 4.66
C ARG A 54 -8.24 9.41 4.00
N SER A 55 -9.21 10.19 4.48
CA SER A 55 -10.59 10.13 4.01
C SER A 55 -10.80 10.84 2.67
N GLU A 56 -10.24 12.04 2.49
CA GLU A 56 -10.50 12.88 1.32
C GLU A 56 -9.64 12.51 0.11
N HIS A 57 -8.44 11.90 0.33
CA HIS A 57 -7.55 11.51 -0.76
C HIS A 57 -7.49 10.00 -0.93
N PHE A 58 -7.05 9.24 0.05
CA PHE A 58 -6.82 7.79 -0.11
C PHE A 58 -8.12 7.00 -0.28
N TYR A 59 -9.14 7.23 0.54
CA TYR A 59 -10.41 6.52 0.43
C TYR A 59 -11.19 6.93 -0.83
N ARG A 60 -11.14 8.21 -1.19
CA ARG A 60 -11.73 8.69 -2.44
C ARG A 60 -11.04 8.09 -3.66
N TRP A 61 -9.70 8.04 -3.64
CA TRP A 61 -8.93 7.41 -4.71
C TRP A 61 -9.25 5.91 -4.83
N LEU A 62 -9.28 5.17 -3.71
CA LEU A 62 -9.61 3.74 -3.72
C LEU A 62 -11.02 3.50 -4.28
N ASN A 63 -11.98 4.30 -3.89
CA ASN A 63 -13.35 4.20 -4.40
C ASN A 63 -13.40 4.41 -5.93
N ALA A 64 -12.74 5.46 -6.42
CA ALA A 64 -12.67 5.75 -7.84
C ALA A 64 -11.97 4.62 -8.64
N ILE A 65 -10.89 4.05 -8.10
CA ILE A 65 -10.18 2.95 -8.75
C ILE A 65 -11.02 1.66 -8.78
N VAL A 66 -11.76 1.35 -7.72
CA VAL A 66 -12.69 0.21 -7.69
C VAL A 66 -13.78 0.38 -8.76
N GLU A 67 -14.39 1.56 -8.84
CA GLU A 67 -15.40 1.89 -9.86
C GLU A 67 -14.81 1.74 -11.26
N LEU A 68 -13.63 2.31 -11.52
CA LEU A 68 -12.95 2.21 -12.81
C LEU A 68 -12.66 0.75 -13.21
N CYS A 69 -12.19 -0.08 -12.26
CA CYS A 69 -11.94 -1.49 -12.51
C CYS A 69 -13.23 -2.24 -12.87
N CYS A 70 -14.33 -1.95 -12.16
CA CYS A 70 -15.62 -2.55 -12.44
C CYS A 70 -16.16 -2.13 -13.82
N GLU A 71 -15.98 -0.88 -14.22
CA GLU A 71 -16.37 -0.38 -15.56
C GLU A 71 -15.56 -1.05 -16.67
N ARG A 72 -14.23 -1.11 -16.53
CA ARG A 72 -13.34 -1.77 -17.50
C ARG A 72 -13.69 -3.23 -17.72
N LEU A 73 -14.07 -3.95 -16.67
CA LEU A 73 -14.49 -5.35 -16.79
C LEU A 73 -15.81 -5.49 -17.55
N LYS A 74 -16.71 -4.51 -17.49
CA LYS A 74 -17.95 -4.47 -18.29
C LYS A 74 -17.71 -4.15 -19.79
N GLU A 75 -16.65 -3.39 -20.08
CA GLU A 75 -16.32 -2.92 -21.43
C GLU A 75 -15.38 -3.86 -22.22
N ASN A 76 -15.34 -5.14 -21.91
CA ASN A 76 -14.51 -6.17 -22.55
C ASN A 76 -13.01 -6.19 -22.17
N CYS A 77 -12.59 -5.54 -21.10
CA CYS A 77 -11.32 -5.87 -20.51
C CYS A 77 -11.46 -7.19 -19.74
N SER A 78 -10.71 -8.19 -20.12
CA SER A 78 -10.82 -9.51 -19.48
C SER A 78 -10.29 -9.53 -18.05
N MET A 79 -9.58 -8.48 -17.60
CA MET A 79 -8.91 -8.45 -16.31
C MET A 79 -8.61 -7.02 -15.87
N SER A 80 -8.67 -6.78 -14.56
CA SER A 80 -8.17 -5.56 -13.92
C SER A 80 -7.40 -5.89 -12.66
N ALA A 81 -6.57 -4.97 -12.18
CA ALA A 81 -5.75 -5.18 -11.00
C ALA A 81 -5.70 -3.94 -10.13
N ILE A 82 -5.76 -4.15 -8.81
CA ILE A 82 -5.50 -3.15 -7.77
C ILE A 82 -4.53 -3.81 -6.78
N CYS A 83 -3.25 -3.52 -6.87
CA CYS A 83 -2.27 -4.14 -5.99
C CYS A 83 -1.05 -3.27 -5.80
N TRP A 84 -0.29 -3.57 -4.74
CA TRP A 84 0.98 -2.94 -4.48
C TRP A 84 1.94 -3.16 -5.66
N ASP A 85 2.92 -2.31 -5.79
CA ASP A 85 3.95 -2.46 -6.81
C ASP A 85 4.87 -3.63 -6.48
N CYS A 86 4.43 -4.82 -6.84
CA CYS A 86 5.16 -6.07 -6.69
C CYS A 86 5.60 -6.56 -8.06
N ASN A 87 6.81 -6.25 -8.44
CA ASN A 87 7.29 -6.46 -9.80
C ASN A 87 7.54 -7.93 -10.19
N LYS A 88 7.68 -8.84 -9.24
CA LYS A 88 8.11 -10.22 -9.56
C LYS A 88 6.97 -11.23 -9.65
N TYR A 89 5.94 -11.14 -8.81
CA TYR A 89 4.89 -12.17 -8.70
C TYR A 89 3.49 -11.62 -8.49
N MET A 90 2.92 -11.17 -9.57
CA MET A 90 1.50 -10.84 -9.60
C MET A 90 0.66 -12.12 -9.65
N PRO A 91 -0.41 -12.24 -8.85
CA PRO A 91 -1.35 -13.33 -9.02
C PRO A 91 -1.86 -13.36 -10.46
N ARG A 92 -1.96 -14.54 -11.06
CA ARG A 92 -2.58 -14.66 -12.39
C ARG A 92 -4.00 -14.17 -12.34
N GLY A 93 -4.34 -13.22 -13.21
CA GLY A 93 -5.71 -12.78 -13.40
C GLY A 93 -6.61 -13.93 -13.86
N ILE A 94 -7.84 -13.89 -13.45
CA ILE A 94 -8.92 -14.72 -13.99
C ILE A 94 -9.89 -13.74 -14.66
N GLU A 95 -10.39 -14.12 -15.83
CA GLU A 95 -11.38 -13.32 -16.55
C GLU A 95 -12.56 -12.97 -15.64
N GLY A 96 -13.00 -11.71 -15.69
CA GLY A 96 -14.10 -11.22 -14.87
C GLY A 96 -13.74 -10.94 -13.41
N THR A 97 -12.45 -10.96 -13.01
CA THR A 97 -12.04 -10.65 -11.64
C THR A 97 -11.08 -9.47 -11.56
N VAL A 98 -11.08 -8.81 -10.39
CA VAL A 98 -10.06 -7.84 -9.99
C VAL A 98 -8.98 -8.57 -9.21
N VAL A 99 -7.73 -8.39 -9.61
CA VAL A 99 -6.57 -8.91 -8.88
C VAL A 99 -6.19 -7.87 -7.83
N SER A 100 -6.02 -8.31 -6.59
CA SER A 100 -5.54 -7.49 -5.48
C SER A 100 -4.35 -8.15 -4.80
N SER A 101 -3.69 -7.44 -3.91
CA SER A 101 -2.61 -7.96 -3.07
C SER A 101 -3.04 -9.16 -2.20
N PHE A 102 -4.33 -9.33 -1.99
CA PHE A 102 -4.91 -10.42 -1.19
C PHE A 102 -5.55 -11.54 -2.02
N GLY A 103 -5.50 -11.43 -3.33
CA GLY A 103 -6.06 -12.42 -4.23
C GLY A 103 -7.03 -11.84 -5.25
N ARG A 104 -7.91 -12.70 -5.77
CA ARG A 104 -8.86 -12.37 -6.83
C ARG A 104 -10.23 -12.13 -6.23
N ILE A 105 -10.84 -11.01 -6.57
CA ILE A 105 -12.14 -10.60 -6.03
C ILE A 105 -13.08 -10.30 -7.20
N CYS A 106 -14.32 -10.77 -7.12
CA CYS A 106 -15.35 -10.38 -8.07
C CYS A 106 -15.71 -8.90 -7.88
N PRO A 107 -15.84 -8.11 -8.97
CA PRO A 107 -16.15 -6.68 -8.87
C PRO A 107 -17.43 -6.39 -8.11
N GLU A 108 -18.45 -7.21 -8.31
CA GLU A 108 -19.72 -7.10 -7.60
C GLU A 108 -19.53 -7.19 -6.09
N HIS A 109 -18.69 -8.11 -5.64
CA HIS A 109 -18.36 -8.26 -4.21
C HIS A 109 -17.63 -7.05 -3.65
N LEU A 110 -16.74 -6.40 -4.43
CA LEU A 110 -16.06 -5.18 -3.98
C LEU A 110 -17.07 -4.04 -3.75
N VAL A 111 -17.97 -3.83 -4.69
CA VAL A 111 -19.00 -2.80 -4.58
C VAL A 111 -19.98 -3.08 -3.44
N GLU A 112 -20.39 -4.34 -3.27
CA GLU A 112 -21.24 -4.77 -2.15
C GLU A 112 -20.52 -4.57 -0.81
N ARG A 113 -19.26 -4.96 -0.70
CA ARG A 113 -18.47 -4.75 0.53
C ARG A 113 -18.33 -3.27 0.89
N ILE A 114 -18.11 -2.38 -0.08
CA ILE A 114 -18.07 -0.93 0.20
C ILE A 114 -19.42 -0.43 0.73
N LYS A 115 -20.53 -0.96 0.21
CA LYS A 115 -21.88 -0.59 0.68
C LYS A 115 -22.20 -1.11 2.08
N ASP A 116 -21.80 -2.35 2.36
CA ASP A 116 -22.18 -3.06 3.57
C ASP A 116 -21.22 -2.79 4.73
N GLU A 117 -19.92 -2.73 4.45
CA GLU A 117 -18.85 -2.63 5.46
C GLU A 117 -18.19 -1.25 5.50
N GLY A 118 -18.40 -0.43 4.46
CA GLY A 118 -17.76 0.88 4.28
C GLY A 118 -16.39 0.81 3.61
N ILE A 119 -15.98 1.94 3.04
CA ILE A 119 -14.69 2.09 2.35
C ILE A 119 -13.50 1.88 3.30
N GLU A 120 -13.62 2.23 4.56
CA GLU A 120 -12.57 2.08 5.57
C GLU A 120 -12.15 0.63 5.76
N ARG A 121 -13.13 -0.28 5.78
CA ARG A 121 -12.86 -1.71 5.91
C ARG A 121 -12.10 -2.23 4.70
N LEU A 122 -12.50 -1.84 3.51
CA LEU A 122 -11.82 -2.20 2.29
C LEU A 122 -10.41 -1.62 2.24
N ALA A 123 -10.24 -0.34 2.59
CA ALA A 123 -8.98 0.37 2.62
C ALA A 123 -7.94 -0.30 3.54
N SER A 124 -8.36 -0.74 4.72
CA SER A 124 -7.48 -1.47 5.65
C SER A 124 -6.98 -2.81 5.12
N GLU A 125 -7.66 -3.39 4.14
CA GLU A 125 -7.19 -4.60 3.46
C GLU A 125 -6.37 -4.30 2.19
N PHE A 126 -6.66 -3.21 1.48
CA PHE A 126 -6.02 -2.90 0.21
C PHE A 126 -4.73 -2.11 0.34
N PHE A 127 -4.65 -1.18 1.29
CA PHE A 127 -3.44 -0.42 1.51
C PHE A 127 -2.44 -1.21 2.34
N MET A 128 -1.18 -1.06 2.00
CA MET A 128 -0.08 -1.66 2.77
C MET A 128 -0.05 -1.09 4.19
N TRP A 129 -0.23 0.24 4.32
CA TRP A 129 -0.27 0.96 5.59
C TRP A 129 -1.36 2.04 5.57
N ASN A 130 -2.50 1.73 6.16
CA ASN A 130 -3.69 2.60 6.13
C ASN A 130 -3.80 3.54 7.33
N ASN A 131 -3.31 3.15 8.50
CA ASN A 131 -3.47 3.89 9.75
C ASN A 131 -2.24 4.75 10.06
N GLU A 132 -2.38 5.71 10.97
CA GLU A 132 -1.28 6.56 11.39
C GLU A 132 -0.17 5.75 12.06
N GLU A 133 -0.56 4.86 12.96
CA GLU A 133 0.35 3.94 13.63
C GLU A 133 0.48 2.61 12.87
N ARG A 134 1.61 1.94 13.05
CA ARG A 134 1.85 0.61 12.51
C ARG A 134 1.06 -0.43 13.31
N ASP A 135 0.00 -0.93 12.72
CA ASP A 135 -0.89 -1.94 13.30
C ASP A 135 -0.58 -3.37 12.82
N ALA A 136 -1.36 -4.33 13.29
CA ALA A 136 -1.23 -5.73 12.90
C ALA A 136 -1.35 -5.93 11.38
N LEU A 137 -2.17 -5.13 10.69
CA LEU A 137 -2.34 -5.20 9.25
C LEU A 137 -1.10 -4.70 8.49
N PHE A 138 -0.47 -3.62 8.98
CA PHE A 138 0.80 -3.15 8.44
C PHE A 138 1.87 -4.26 8.49
N TYR A 139 2.06 -4.89 9.64
CA TYR A 139 3.07 -5.96 9.79
C TYR A 139 2.75 -7.18 8.94
N ARG A 140 1.48 -7.60 8.88
CA ARG A 140 1.03 -8.66 7.98
C ARG A 140 1.35 -8.32 6.52
N ASN A 141 1.02 -7.11 6.09
CA ASN A 141 1.21 -6.67 4.71
C ASN A 141 2.69 -6.55 4.35
N THR A 142 3.53 -6.11 5.28
CA THR A 142 4.99 -6.07 5.14
C THR A 142 5.55 -7.48 4.91
N ALA A 143 5.12 -8.46 5.70
CA ALA A 143 5.51 -9.86 5.49
C ALA A 143 5.03 -10.41 4.14
N LEU A 144 3.79 -10.10 3.73
CA LEU A 144 3.25 -10.52 2.44
C LEU A 144 4.00 -9.89 1.26
N SER A 145 4.38 -8.60 1.35
CA SER A 145 5.18 -7.93 0.33
C SER A 145 6.53 -8.63 0.15
N ALA A 146 7.23 -8.94 1.22
CA ALA A 146 8.50 -9.67 1.17
C ALA A 146 8.33 -11.08 0.54
N LEU A 147 7.27 -11.81 0.92
CA LEU A 147 6.95 -13.11 0.32
C LEU A 147 6.69 -13.01 -1.18
N TRP A 148 6.10 -11.92 -1.66
CA TRP A 148 5.79 -11.72 -3.07
C TRP A 148 6.99 -11.23 -3.88
N GLU A 149 7.81 -10.35 -3.34
CA GLU A 149 9.01 -9.86 -4.02
C GLU A 149 10.06 -10.94 -4.20
N ASP A 150 10.31 -11.71 -3.15
CA ASP A 150 11.33 -12.75 -3.13
C ASP A 150 10.81 -14.12 -3.55
N CYS A 151 9.50 -14.24 -3.69
CA CYS A 151 8.75 -15.39 -4.19
C CYS A 151 8.71 -16.61 -3.33
N TYR A 152 9.29 -16.58 -2.18
CA TYR A 152 9.30 -17.77 -1.34
C TYR A 152 9.68 -17.46 0.09
N PHE A 153 9.15 -18.27 0.95
CA PHE A 153 9.72 -18.51 2.26
C PHE A 153 10.55 -19.79 2.18
N MET A 154 11.84 -19.69 2.50
CA MET A 154 12.75 -20.85 2.42
C MET A 154 12.89 -21.50 3.80
N PRO A 155 12.18 -22.61 4.07
CA PRO A 155 12.28 -23.33 5.35
C PRO A 155 13.70 -23.80 5.65
N SER A 156 14.48 -24.05 4.60
CA SER A 156 15.90 -24.43 4.68
C SER A 156 16.72 -23.36 3.97
N ALA A 157 17.10 -22.32 4.72
CA ALA A 157 17.93 -21.25 4.19
C ALA A 157 19.25 -21.82 3.61
N ARG A 158 19.59 -21.36 2.42
CA ARG A 158 20.78 -21.81 1.68
C ARG A 158 21.89 -20.77 1.70
N SER A 159 21.55 -19.54 2.06
CA SER A 159 22.46 -18.40 2.12
C SER A 159 22.14 -17.53 3.32
N GLU A 160 23.02 -16.59 3.62
CA GLU A 160 22.79 -15.57 4.66
C GLU A 160 21.62 -14.66 4.29
N GLU A 161 21.48 -14.33 3.02
CA GLU A 161 20.36 -13.57 2.48
C GLU A 161 19.01 -14.29 2.69
N ASP A 162 18.92 -15.60 2.39
CA ASP A 162 17.71 -16.41 2.67
C ASP A 162 17.35 -16.37 4.18
N MET A 163 18.36 -16.39 5.06
CA MET A 163 18.13 -16.29 6.52
C MET A 163 17.61 -14.93 6.94
N GLU A 164 18.15 -13.86 6.39
CA GLU A 164 17.72 -12.49 6.68
C GLU A 164 16.27 -12.26 6.21
N ILE A 165 15.92 -12.68 4.99
CA ILE A 165 14.56 -12.58 4.47
C ILE A 165 13.58 -13.40 5.32
N ASN A 166 13.92 -14.63 5.66
CA ASN A 166 13.08 -15.47 6.53
C ASN A 166 12.87 -14.83 7.91
N SER A 167 13.92 -14.30 8.50
CA SER A 167 13.86 -13.63 9.80
C SER A 167 12.94 -12.40 9.73
N PHE A 168 13.10 -11.57 8.69
CA PHE A 168 12.26 -10.41 8.47
C PHE A 168 10.78 -10.78 8.33
N ILE A 169 10.46 -11.83 7.56
CA ILE A 169 9.09 -12.32 7.39
C ILE A 169 8.52 -12.80 8.73
N ILE A 170 9.27 -13.64 9.46
CA ILE A 170 8.84 -14.19 10.76
C ILE A 170 8.59 -13.07 11.76
N GLU A 171 9.52 -12.14 11.92
CA GLU A 171 9.38 -11.02 12.86
C GLU A 171 8.15 -10.16 12.59
N ASN A 172 7.83 -9.91 11.30
CA ASN A 172 6.64 -9.16 10.95
C ASN A 172 5.36 -9.95 11.19
N LEU A 173 5.35 -11.26 10.94
CA LEU A 173 4.20 -12.12 11.27
C LEU A 173 3.98 -12.22 12.79
N GLU A 174 5.05 -12.29 13.59
CA GLU A 174 4.95 -12.29 15.06
C GLU A 174 4.36 -10.97 15.57
N LYS A 175 4.81 -9.83 15.04
CA LYS A 175 4.24 -8.51 15.36
C LYS A 175 2.77 -8.38 14.92
N ALA A 176 2.40 -9.01 13.81
CA ALA A 176 1.00 -9.02 13.35
C ALA A 176 0.09 -9.88 14.23
N ALA A 177 0.64 -10.84 14.94
CA ALA A 177 -0.10 -11.78 15.81
C ALA A 177 -0.19 -11.32 17.28
N ALA A 178 0.62 -10.33 17.68
CA ALA A 178 0.68 -9.81 19.04
C ALA A 178 -0.46 -8.83 19.34
#